data_450d74afab7871a9b356a8179dc0b475
#
_entry.id   450d74afab7871a9b356a8179dc0b475
#
_cell.length_a   1.000
_cell.length_b   1.000
_cell.length_c   1.000
_cell.angle_alpha   90.00
_cell.angle_beta   90.00
_cell.angle_gamma   90.00
#
_symmetry.space_group_name_H-M   'P 1'
#
loop_
_entity.id
_entity.type
_entity.pdbx_description
1 polymer ?
#
loop_
_entity_poly.entity_id
_entity_poly.type
_entity_poly.pdbx_seq_one_letter_code
_entity_poly.pdbx_strand_id
1 'polypeptide(L)'
;MKPKYIGKFLALALAGLTLNACLDYDVTGAEFNQNQKNEDKVVRQGKVDVIKCDINLTEEQFDAAMEKIQTNMAIALGGVYSLRGGKEGNPPVSHAYQYLSTFYQDAFAQYAVIPHVNYPYSGINIVSSTAIDLKAYGGAYGTFMEANKALVPLLNMEEIDLLPEVKATYLLFYDYAAIEVADNYGPFPYQDFKTNKQERPYTYDNLETIYNTVVNNLDSIIKCYNYYEANRADWYKDKVQRKLAQFTRCGLAMLRSNIESLDIFKRFANSLKLRLAVHVAKVDPAKAKKWAEEAVASGVIEDEKDEISFNSYVTGAQNPLIQIWNSWNDMRLGAGYESVLRAYNHPFLEMLFTKNEYIKNSKDNSLSLEADTKVCGILAGAHVGQEQSSPSNPYNGFSKLQEENSMGNAPLYLMKLSEVCFLRAEGAVRGWDMKGTAQQFYEQGIREGNVLNRFRPNLAYKKYEAALDKYMQIEKAEPFTYVDPTGNDADQVSKITVGVKWNDADDNEVKLEKIITQKYIAGFPNSLEAWVDIRRTGYPRLFPILNVADGDGSLKDGDIIRRLPFPDTQDQATLKDVLSTGMNALGGVDKQATRLWWDVDKSNF
;
A
#
# COMPACT_ATOMS: atom_id res chain seq x y z
N MET A 1 -5.94 55.13 24.68
CA MET A 1 -6.59 53.84 24.55
C MET A 1 -5.52 52.76 24.38
N LYS A 2 -5.50 51.75 25.21
CA LYS A 2 -4.40 50.78 25.33
C LYS A 2 -4.50 49.70 24.23
N PRO A 3 -3.39 49.26 23.62
CA PRO A 3 -3.43 48.28 22.53
C PRO A 3 -3.46 46.85 23.08
N LYS A 4 -4.61 46.39 23.60
CA LYS A 4 -4.76 45.02 24.12
C LYS A 4 -5.77 44.15 23.36
N TYR A 5 -6.37 44.66 22.30
CA TYR A 5 -7.43 43.91 21.55
C TYR A 5 -7.04 43.48 20.15
N ILE A 6 -5.92 43.92 19.61
CA ILE A 6 -5.49 43.53 18.24
C ILE A 6 -4.87 42.12 18.21
N GLY A 7 -4.27 41.67 19.30
CA GLY A 7 -3.65 40.35 19.37
C GLY A 7 -4.60 39.16 19.44
N LYS A 8 -5.83 39.37 19.92
CA LYS A 8 -6.84 38.28 20.03
C LYS A 8 -7.59 38.03 18.73
N PHE A 9 -7.72 39.03 17.88
CA PHE A 9 -8.37 38.83 16.55
C PHE A 9 -7.44 38.17 15.55
N LEU A 10 -6.12 38.39 15.64
CA LEU A 10 -5.18 37.68 14.77
C LEU A 10 -5.03 36.19 15.14
N ALA A 11 -5.12 35.85 16.44
CA ALA A 11 -5.05 34.47 16.90
C ALA A 11 -6.30 33.65 16.50
N LEU A 12 -7.49 34.29 16.46
CA LEU A 12 -8.70 33.63 15.96
C LEU A 12 -8.70 33.49 14.43
N ALA A 13 -8.10 34.41 13.70
CA ALA A 13 -7.98 34.31 12.24
C ALA A 13 -6.97 33.25 11.83
N LEU A 14 -5.87 33.05 12.57
CA LEU A 14 -4.94 31.94 12.32
C LEU A 14 -5.52 30.59 12.75
N ALA A 15 -6.30 30.52 13.83
CA ALA A 15 -6.98 29.28 14.23
C ALA A 15 -8.08 28.88 13.24
N GLY A 16 -8.77 29.86 12.63
CA GLY A 16 -9.76 29.62 11.58
C GLY A 16 -9.14 29.11 10.26
N LEU A 17 -7.93 29.53 9.95
CA LEU A 17 -7.21 29.07 8.74
C LEU A 17 -6.62 27.66 8.90
N THR A 18 -6.29 27.24 10.13
CA THR A 18 -5.80 25.87 10.39
C THR A 18 -6.92 24.84 10.49
N LEU A 19 -8.14 25.24 10.86
CA LEU A 19 -9.30 24.34 10.90
C LEU A 19 -9.90 24.10 9.52
N ASN A 20 -9.79 25.04 8.58
CA ASN A 20 -10.23 24.82 7.20
C ASN A 20 -9.27 23.93 6.38
N ALA A 21 -8.01 23.80 6.78
CA ALA A 21 -7.07 22.89 6.10
C ALA A 21 -7.34 21.41 6.42
N CYS A 22 -8.10 21.10 7.46
CA CYS A 22 -8.49 19.73 7.83
C CYS A 22 -9.84 19.28 7.24
N LEU A 23 -10.60 20.18 6.60
CA LEU A 23 -11.96 19.89 6.10
C LEU A 23 -12.04 19.71 4.58
N ASP A 24 -10.92 19.82 3.86
CA ASP A 24 -10.90 19.80 2.38
C ASP A 24 -10.63 18.41 1.78
N TYR A 25 -11.06 17.34 2.45
CA TYR A 25 -10.96 15.97 1.92
C TYR A 25 -12.32 15.37 1.51
N ASP A 26 -13.33 16.22 1.28
CA ASP A 26 -14.57 15.80 0.62
C ASP A 26 -14.38 15.83 -0.91
N VAL A 27 -13.45 15.00 -1.43
CA VAL A 27 -13.42 14.77 -2.87
C VAL A 27 -14.40 13.67 -3.21
N THR A 28 -15.68 14.02 -3.33
CA THR A 28 -16.64 13.14 -3.98
C THR A 28 -16.30 13.02 -5.47
N GLY A 29 -16.57 11.88 -6.10
CA GLY A 29 -16.41 11.73 -7.55
C GLY A 29 -17.09 12.84 -8.37
N ALA A 30 -18.13 13.48 -7.79
CA ALA A 30 -18.84 14.62 -8.36
C ALA A 30 -18.00 15.91 -8.33
N GLU A 31 -17.26 16.19 -7.25
CA GLU A 31 -16.38 17.37 -7.16
C GLU A 31 -15.15 17.25 -8.04
N PHE A 32 -14.60 16.05 -8.19
CA PHE A 32 -13.56 15.78 -9.15
C PHE A 32 -13.97 16.28 -10.55
N ASN A 33 -15.19 16.01 -10.98
CA ASN A 33 -15.70 16.41 -12.28
C ASN A 33 -16.12 17.88 -12.34
N GLN A 34 -16.49 18.55 -11.22
CA GLN A 34 -16.89 19.96 -11.21
C GLN A 34 -15.71 20.93 -11.39
N ASN A 35 -14.53 20.59 -10.86
CA ASN A 35 -13.36 21.45 -10.97
C ASN A 35 -12.71 21.44 -12.36
N GLN A 36 -13.14 20.55 -13.26
CA GLN A 36 -12.68 20.47 -14.65
C GLN A 36 -13.58 21.20 -15.66
N LYS A 37 -14.52 22.04 -15.23
CA LYS A 37 -15.54 22.67 -16.08
C LYS A 37 -15.05 23.72 -17.09
N ASN A 38 -13.77 23.89 -17.29
CA ASN A 38 -13.29 24.83 -18.29
C ASN A 38 -12.37 24.11 -19.29
N GLU A 39 -12.96 23.81 -20.39
CA GLU A 39 -12.46 23.58 -21.75
C GLU A 39 -13.14 22.37 -22.37
N ASP A 40 -13.53 22.47 -23.64
CA ASP A 40 -14.15 21.41 -24.46
C ASP A 40 -13.24 20.16 -24.56
N LYS A 41 -13.26 19.32 -23.50
CA LYS A 41 -12.50 18.07 -23.47
C LYS A 41 -13.34 16.96 -24.06
N VAL A 42 -12.99 16.55 -25.26
CA VAL A 42 -13.57 15.35 -25.91
C VAL A 42 -13.32 14.14 -25.04
N VAL A 43 -14.41 13.51 -24.56
CA VAL A 43 -14.35 12.23 -23.84
C VAL A 43 -13.82 11.16 -24.80
N ARG A 44 -12.66 10.58 -24.48
CA ARG A 44 -11.96 9.62 -25.34
C ARG A 44 -12.26 8.18 -24.91
N GLN A 45 -13.54 7.79 -24.92
CA GLN A 45 -13.93 6.42 -24.54
C GLN A 45 -13.08 5.36 -25.28
N GLY A 46 -12.39 4.50 -24.53
CA GLY A 46 -11.62 3.38 -25.05
C GLY A 46 -10.26 3.71 -25.67
N LYS A 47 -9.85 4.99 -25.77
CA LYS A 47 -8.55 5.36 -26.37
C LYS A 47 -7.40 5.39 -25.36
N VAL A 48 -7.68 5.53 -24.08
CA VAL A 48 -6.64 5.64 -23.04
C VAL A 48 -5.77 4.39 -22.98
N ASP A 49 -6.35 3.20 -23.17
CA ASP A 49 -5.64 1.92 -23.13
C ASP A 49 -4.88 1.60 -24.45
N VAL A 50 -5.06 2.42 -25.50
CA VAL A 50 -4.39 2.20 -26.78
C VAL A 50 -3.04 2.87 -26.80
N ILE A 51 -1.96 2.08 -26.88
CA ILE A 51 -0.57 2.57 -26.99
C ILE A 51 -0.05 2.21 -28.39
N LYS A 52 0.16 3.23 -29.20
CA LYS A 52 0.69 3.08 -30.58
C LYS A 52 2.21 3.25 -30.55
N CYS A 53 2.94 2.14 -30.36
CA CYS A 53 4.38 2.17 -30.17
C CYS A 53 5.18 2.59 -31.40
N ASP A 54 4.63 2.43 -32.60
CA ASP A 54 5.29 2.62 -33.90
C ASP A 54 5.18 4.05 -34.48
N ILE A 55 4.70 5.00 -33.70
CA ILE A 55 4.66 6.40 -34.12
C ILE A 55 6.09 6.94 -34.24
N ASN A 56 6.43 7.44 -35.45
CA ASN A 56 7.71 8.09 -35.72
C ASN A 56 7.51 9.61 -35.78
N LEU A 57 8.26 10.33 -34.98
CA LEU A 57 8.26 11.79 -34.92
C LEU A 57 9.62 12.33 -35.38
N THR A 58 9.61 13.51 -35.99
CA THR A 58 10.82 14.32 -36.03
C THR A 58 11.10 14.91 -34.65
N GLU A 59 12.31 15.43 -34.46
CA GLU A 59 12.69 16.06 -33.19
C GLU A 59 11.80 17.28 -32.88
N GLU A 60 11.45 18.09 -33.89
CA GLU A 60 10.54 19.22 -33.72
C GLU A 60 9.12 18.79 -33.35
N GLN A 61 8.63 17.73 -33.95
CA GLN A 61 7.30 17.18 -33.62
C GLN A 61 7.26 16.62 -32.18
N PHE A 62 8.34 15.96 -31.75
CA PHE A 62 8.49 15.50 -30.38
C PHE A 62 8.46 16.67 -29.40
N ASP A 63 9.29 17.71 -29.65
CA ASP A 63 9.38 18.87 -28.78
C ASP A 63 8.04 19.61 -28.69
N ALA A 64 7.34 19.77 -29.80
CA ALA A 64 6.02 20.41 -29.85
C ALA A 64 4.96 19.62 -29.09
N ALA A 65 4.96 18.28 -29.19
CA ALA A 65 4.05 17.43 -28.42
C ALA A 65 4.38 17.48 -26.91
N MET A 66 5.67 17.41 -26.57
CA MET A 66 6.14 17.44 -25.19
C MET A 66 5.84 18.80 -24.52
N GLU A 67 6.02 19.91 -25.21
CA GLU A 67 5.71 21.25 -24.70
C GLU A 67 4.24 21.36 -24.27
N LYS A 68 3.32 20.78 -25.05
CA LYS A 68 1.89 20.81 -24.74
C LYS A 68 1.54 20.00 -23.51
N ILE A 69 2.19 18.85 -23.26
CA ILE A 69 1.84 17.96 -22.15
C ILE A 69 2.65 18.19 -20.87
N GLN A 70 3.79 18.91 -20.92
CA GLN A 70 4.72 18.98 -19.78
C GLN A 70 4.10 19.63 -18.53
N THR A 71 3.16 20.58 -18.67
CA THR A 71 2.43 21.13 -17.53
C THR A 71 1.60 20.05 -16.84
N ASN A 72 0.90 19.23 -17.62
CA ASN A 72 0.13 18.12 -17.07
C ASN A 72 1.03 16.99 -16.52
N MET A 73 2.23 16.81 -17.08
CA MET A 73 3.23 15.90 -16.47
C MET A 73 3.70 16.40 -15.10
N ALA A 74 3.86 17.71 -14.93
CA ALA A 74 4.20 18.28 -13.62
C ALA A 74 3.07 18.08 -12.59
N ILE A 75 1.82 18.21 -13.02
CA ILE A 75 0.65 17.87 -12.18
C ILE A 75 0.61 16.37 -11.88
N ALA A 76 0.83 15.54 -12.90
CA ALA A 76 0.85 14.09 -12.76
C ALA A 76 1.94 13.58 -11.79
N LEU A 77 3.04 14.32 -11.61
CA LEU A 77 4.03 14.04 -10.58
C LEU A 77 3.40 14.03 -9.18
N GLY A 78 2.50 14.98 -8.89
CA GLY A 78 1.71 14.98 -7.66
C GLY A 78 0.85 13.73 -7.53
N GLY A 79 0.24 13.28 -8.62
CA GLY A 79 -0.52 12.02 -8.68
C GLY A 79 0.33 10.79 -8.38
N VAL A 80 1.55 10.75 -8.88
CA VAL A 80 2.51 9.67 -8.56
C VAL A 80 2.86 9.68 -7.06
N TYR A 81 3.06 10.84 -6.44
CA TYR A 81 3.25 10.94 -5.00
C TYR A 81 2.02 10.52 -4.18
N SER A 82 0.82 10.80 -4.71
CA SER A 82 -0.44 10.43 -4.03
C SER A 82 -0.58 8.92 -3.83
N LEU A 83 0.14 8.09 -4.58
CA LEU A 83 0.18 6.64 -4.36
C LEU A 83 0.69 6.26 -2.95
N ARG A 84 1.36 7.17 -2.26
CA ARG A 84 1.80 6.98 -0.87
C ARG A 84 1.48 8.21 -0.01
N GLY A 85 0.28 8.76 -0.21
CA GLY A 85 -0.25 9.82 0.62
C GLY A 85 0.31 11.22 0.33
N GLY A 86 0.96 11.43 -0.81
CA GLY A 86 1.41 12.76 -1.24
C GLY A 86 0.29 13.61 -1.82
N LYS A 87 0.55 14.89 -1.97
CA LYS A 87 -0.26 15.84 -2.72
C LYS A 87 0.47 16.32 -3.96
N GLU A 88 -0.27 16.82 -4.92
CA GLU A 88 0.27 17.42 -6.14
C GLU A 88 1.39 18.41 -5.82
N GLY A 89 2.55 18.23 -6.47
CA GLY A 89 3.73 19.08 -6.30
C GLY A 89 4.43 19.00 -4.95
N ASN A 90 3.97 18.14 -4.03
CA ASN A 90 4.52 17.98 -2.68
C ASN A 90 4.90 16.54 -2.40
N PRO A 91 5.89 16.32 -1.50
CA PRO A 91 6.19 14.99 -1.01
C PRO A 91 5.02 14.41 -0.19
N PRO A 92 5.02 13.09 0.11
CA PRO A 92 4.04 12.48 0.98
C PRO A 92 3.87 13.24 2.30
N VAL A 93 2.61 13.47 2.70
CA VAL A 93 2.27 14.15 3.94
C VAL A 93 1.70 13.16 4.97
N SER A 94 2.04 13.38 6.24
CA SER A 94 1.77 12.41 7.30
C SER A 94 0.29 12.04 7.42
N HIS A 95 -0.63 13.00 7.40
CA HIS A 95 -2.06 12.71 7.51
C HIS A 95 -2.62 11.98 6.28
N ALA A 96 -2.15 12.28 5.07
CA ALA A 96 -2.59 11.57 3.87
C ALA A 96 -2.12 10.09 3.88
N TYR A 97 -0.89 9.85 4.34
CA TYR A 97 -0.39 8.49 4.56
C TYR A 97 -1.18 7.76 5.66
N GLN A 98 -1.52 8.44 6.75
CA GLN A 98 -2.31 7.92 7.84
C GLN A 98 -3.70 7.46 7.36
N TYR A 99 -4.35 8.27 6.52
CA TYR A 99 -5.66 7.93 5.95
C TYR A 99 -5.58 6.81 4.91
N LEU A 100 -4.47 6.72 4.18
CA LEU A 100 -4.24 5.65 3.21
C LEU A 100 -4.10 4.29 3.88
N SER A 101 -3.27 4.19 4.91
CA SER A 101 -2.81 2.92 5.47
C SER A 101 -3.15 2.73 6.94
N THR A 102 -2.76 3.71 7.80
CA THR A 102 -2.65 3.45 9.23
C THR A 102 -3.97 3.30 9.93
N PHE A 103 -5.05 3.92 9.44
CA PHE A 103 -6.33 3.86 10.12
C PHE A 103 -7.07 2.52 10.01
N TYR A 104 -6.78 1.69 9.01
CA TYR A 104 -7.48 0.41 8.84
C TYR A 104 -6.58 -0.72 8.31
N GLN A 105 -5.83 -0.53 7.22
CA GLN A 105 -5.00 -1.60 6.65
C GLN A 105 -3.98 -2.13 7.66
N ASP A 106 -3.35 -1.25 8.45
CA ASP A 106 -2.38 -1.64 9.47
C ASP A 106 -3.00 -2.52 10.56
N ALA A 107 -4.23 -2.19 11.00
CA ALA A 107 -4.95 -3.00 11.98
C ALA A 107 -5.40 -4.34 11.39
N PHE A 108 -5.84 -4.37 10.13
CA PHE A 108 -6.27 -5.61 9.46
C PHE A 108 -5.08 -6.55 9.17
N ALA A 109 -3.94 -5.99 8.82
CA ALA A 109 -2.67 -6.72 8.72
C ALA A 109 -2.00 -6.95 10.08
N GLN A 110 -2.53 -6.36 11.16
CA GLN A 110 -1.99 -6.41 12.52
C GLN A 110 -0.55 -5.90 12.68
N TYR A 111 -0.13 -4.99 11.79
CA TYR A 111 1.17 -4.31 11.92
C TYR A 111 1.15 -3.25 13.01
N ALA A 112 0.05 -2.51 13.09
CA ALA A 112 -0.10 -1.42 14.04
C ALA A 112 -1.57 -1.21 14.44
N VAL A 113 -1.77 -0.55 15.57
CA VAL A 113 -3.07 -0.34 16.19
C VAL A 113 -3.16 1.08 16.75
N ILE A 114 -4.32 1.73 16.61
CA ILE A 114 -4.60 3.02 17.25
C ILE A 114 -4.83 2.81 18.75
N PRO A 115 -4.06 3.51 19.62
CA PRO A 115 -4.11 3.28 21.07
C PRO A 115 -5.16 4.13 21.82
N HIS A 116 -6.10 4.79 21.13
CA HIS A 116 -7.03 5.77 21.75
C HIS A 116 -8.34 5.92 20.94
N VAL A 117 -9.30 6.64 21.51
CA VAL A 117 -10.65 6.88 20.93
C VAL A 117 -10.83 8.27 20.34
N ASN A 118 -9.76 8.98 20.02
CA ASN A 118 -9.86 10.36 19.51
C ASN A 118 -10.50 10.47 18.12
N TYR A 119 -10.51 9.38 17.38
CA TYR A 119 -11.18 9.34 16.08
C TYR A 119 -12.57 8.73 16.23
N PRO A 120 -13.59 9.20 15.46
CA PRO A 120 -14.97 8.73 15.58
C PRO A 120 -15.17 7.22 15.44
N TYR A 121 -14.19 6.54 14.87
CA TYR A 121 -14.19 5.10 14.57
C TYR A 121 -13.22 4.31 15.45
N SER A 122 -12.65 4.88 16.49
CA SER A 122 -11.61 4.22 17.30
C SER A 122 -12.11 3.70 18.64
N GLY A 123 -13.42 3.54 18.86
CA GLY A 123 -13.96 3.03 20.11
C GLY A 123 -13.63 1.56 20.40
N ILE A 124 -13.56 0.75 19.37
CA ILE A 124 -13.07 -0.63 19.36
C ILE A 124 -11.97 -0.71 18.32
N ASN A 125 -10.92 0.09 18.49
CA ASN A 125 -9.95 0.08 17.43
C ASN A 125 -10.64 0.18 16.04
N ILE A 126 -9.94 0.07 14.92
CA ILE A 126 -10.54 0.28 13.59
C ILE A 126 -11.17 -1.00 13.00
N VAL A 127 -11.69 -1.90 13.78
CA VAL A 127 -12.35 -3.10 13.24
C VAL A 127 -13.86 -3.03 13.23
N SER A 128 -14.47 -2.04 13.89
CA SER A 128 -15.91 -1.85 13.89
C SER A 128 -16.44 -1.23 12.59
N SER A 129 -17.75 -1.33 12.36
CA SER A 129 -18.41 -0.74 11.19
C SER A 129 -18.33 0.79 11.16
N THR A 130 -18.17 1.42 12.31
CA THR A 130 -17.97 2.87 12.43
C THR A 130 -16.61 3.32 11.89
N ALA A 131 -15.65 2.41 11.83
CA ALA A 131 -14.39 2.64 11.12
C ALA A 131 -14.60 2.93 9.63
N ILE A 132 -15.75 2.57 9.11
CA ILE A 132 -16.12 2.76 7.71
C ILE A 132 -16.51 4.20 7.42
N ASP A 133 -16.68 5.03 8.40
CA ASP A 133 -16.76 6.50 8.26
C ASP A 133 -15.42 7.14 7.87
N LEU A 134 -14.52 6.30 7.34
CA LEU A 134 -13.40 6.68 6.48
C LEU A 134 -13.85 7.48 5.24
N LYS A 135 -15.15 7.48 4.97
CA LYS A 135 -15.82 8.41 4.07
C LYS A 135 -15.48 9.87 4.36
N ALA A 136 -15.43 10.25 5.64
CA ALA A 136 -15.08 11.59 6.06
C ALA A 136 -13.61 11.98 5.74
N TYR A 137 -12.73 10.98 5.58
CA TYR A 137 -11.30 11.18 5.34
C TYR A 137 -10.81 10.58 4.01
N GLY A 138 -11.70 10.01 3.22
CA GLY A 138 -11.40 9.46 1.91
C GLY A 138 -10.60 8.15 1.89
N GLY A 139 -9.84 7.83 2.92
CA GLY A 139 -9.05 6.59 3.01
C GLY A 139 -8.22 6.29 1.75
N ALA A 140 -8.10 5.01 1.40
CA ALA A 140 -7.45 4.57 0.17
C ALA A 140 -8.18 5.06 -1.10
N TYR A 141 -9.50 5.21 -1.03
CA TYR A 141 -10.29 5.74 -2.14
C TYR A 141 -10.00 7.24 -2.37
N GLY A 142 -9.93 8.05 -1.31
CA GLY A 142 -9.56 9.46 -1.43
C GLY A 142 -8.16 9.65 -2.00
N THR A 143 -7.20 8.84 -1.56
CA THR A 143 -5.84 8.86 -2.10
C THR A 143 -5.82 8.48 -3.59
N PHE A 144 -6.61 7.48 -3.99
CA PHE A 144 -6.80 7.15 -5.41
C PHE A 144 -7.40 8.32 -6.19
N MET A 145 -8.41 9.00 -5.65
CA MET A 145 -9.04 10.14 -6.35
C MET A 145 -8.07 11.30 -6.55
N GLU A 146 -7.14 11.55 -5.62
CA GLU A 146 -6.05 12.52 -5.84
C GLU A 146 -5.11 12.09 -6.99
N ALA A 147 -4.73 10.80 -7.03
CA ALA A 147 -3.95 10.27 -8.16
C ALA A 147 -4.74 10.36 -9.48
N ASN A 148 -6.00 9.97 -9.46
CA ASN A 148 -6.90 10.03 -10.60
C ASN A 148 -7.03 11.45 -11.16
N LYS A 149 -7.27 12.44 -10.30
CA LYS A 149 -7.36 13.86 -10.64
C LYS A 149 -6.09 14.38 -11.34
N ALA A 150 -4.94 13.90 -10.93
CA ALA A 150 -3.67 14.32 -11.49
C ALA A 150 -3.28 13.57 -12.79
N LEU A 151 -3.54 12.25 -12.84
CA LEU A 151 -3.11 11.39 -13.96
C LEU A 151 -4.09 11.38 -15.13
N VAL A 152 -5.39 11.38 -14.86
CA VAL A 152 -6.42 11.21 -15.89
C VAL A 152 -6.46 12.35 -16.92
N PRO A 153 -6.31 13.63 -16.55
CA PRO A 153 -6.23 14.70 -17.54
C PRO A 153 -5.08 14.51 -18.54
N LEU A 154 -3.90 14.13 -18.04
CA LEU A 154 -2.74 13.84 -18.90
C LEU A 154 -3.02 12.65 -19.83
N LEU A 155 -3.53 11.55 -19.30
CA LEU A 155 -3.84 10.33 -20.08
C LEU A 155 -4.89 10.55 -21.17
N ASN A 156 -5.71 11.61 -21.05
CA ASN A 156 -6.77 11.94 -22.01
C ASN A 156 -6.41 13.09 -22.97
N MET A 157 -5.19 13.62 -22.93
CA MET A 157 -4.71 14.59 -23.93
C MET A 157 -4.48 13.92 -25.29
N GLU A 158 -4.70 14.67 -26.39
CA GLU A 158 -4.43 14.14 -27.73
C GLU A 158 -2.94 13.94 -27.98
N GLU A 159 -2.15 14.84 -27.48
CA GLU A 159 -0.71 14.87 -27.70
C GLU A 159 0.02 13.71 -27.03
N ILE A 160 -0.55 13.14 -25.95
CA ILE A 160 0.08 11.98 -25.29
C ILE A 160 0.07 10.72 -26.18
N ASP A 161 -0.86 10.64 -27.13
CA ASP A 161 -0.89 9.54 -28.10
C ASP A 161 0.30 9.57 -29.06
N LEU A 162 0.95 10.73 -29.21
CA LEU A 162 2.19 10.89 -29.98
C LEU A 162 3.44 10.46 -29.19
N LEU A 163 3.33 10.32 -27.88
CA LEU A 163 4.43 10.02 -26.94
C LEU A 163 4.13 8.70 -26.18
N PRO A 164 4.12 7.57 -26.88
CA PRO A 164 3.60 6.32 -26.34
C PRO A 164 4.33 5.83 -25.08
N GLU A 165 5.63 6.10 -24.93
CA GLU A 165 6.40 5.71 -23.76
C GLU A 165 6.00 6.54 -22.52
N VAL A 166 5.67 7.82 -22.72
CA VAL A 166 5.14 8.69 -21.65
C VAL A 166 3.75 8.22 -21.24
N LYS A 167 2.88 7.97 -22.22
CA LYS A 167 1.55 7.41 -21.98
C LYS A 167 1.61 6.09 -21.21
N ALA A 168 2.48 5.17 -21.65
CA ALA A 168 2.71 3.88 -21.01
C ALA A 168 3.08 4.03 -19.53
N THR A 169 3.98 4.96 -19.21
CA THR A 169 4.45 5.19 -17.85
C THR A 169 3.33 5.68 -16.93
N TYR A 170 2.56 6.67 -17.36
CA TYR A 170 1.48 7.21 -16.52
C TYR A 170 0.26 6.28 -16.44
N LEU A 171 -0.01 5.49 -17.48
CA LEU A 171 -1.02 4.43 -17.42
C LEU A 171 -0.61 3.33 -16.42
N LEU A 172 0.69 2.98 -16.35
CA LEU A 172 1.20 2.03 -15.35
C LEU A 172 0.95 2.52 -13.92
N PHE A 173 1.20 3.79 -13.62
CA PHE A 173 0.92 4.34 -12.29
C PHE A 173 -0.59 4.40 -11.99
N TYR A 174 -1.40 4.75 -12.98
CA TYR A 174 -2.86 4.72 -12.83
C TYR A 174 -3.37 3.31 -12.51
N ASP A 175 -2.95 2.32 -13.27
CA ASP A 175 -3.37 0.93 -13.10
C ASP A 175 -2.88 0.35 -11.76
N TYR A 176 -1.67 0.73 -11.33
CA TYR A 176 -1.18 0.41 -9.99
C TYR A 176 -2.11 0.94 -8.91
N ALA A 177 -2.47 2.22 -8.96
CA ALA A 177 -3.38 2.85 -8.00
C ALA A 177 -4.78 2.20 -8.03
N ALA A 178 -5.28 1.89 -9.21
CA ALA A 178 -6.58 1.25 -9.42
C ALA A 178 -6.66 -0.14 -8.77
N ILE A 179 -5.59 -0.94 -8.86
CA ILE A 179 -5.52 -2.24 -8.19
C ILE A 179 -5.54 -2.09 -6.67
N GLU A 180 -4.79 -1.13 -6.11
CA GLU A 180 -4.82 -0.91 -4.66
C GLU A 180 -6.24 -0.57 -4.16
N VAL A 181 -6.99 0.26 -4.89
CA VAL A 181 -8.40 0.54 -4.58
C VAL A 181 -9.27 -0.71 -4.72
N ALA A 182 -9.12 -1.43 -5.82
CA ALA A 182 -9.88 -2.64 -6.09
C ALA A 182 -9.66 -3.71 -5.01
N ASP A 183 -8.44 -3.86 -4.49
CA ASP A 183 -8.11 -4.80 -3.43
C ASP A 183 -8.63 -4.38 -2.04
N ASN A 184 -8.96 -3.10 -1.85
CA ASN A 184 -9.61 -2.61 -0.63
C ASN A 184 -11.14 -2.77 -0.68
N TYR A 185 -11.77 -2.28 -1.75
CA TYR A 185 -13.22 -2.08 -1.84
C TYR A 185 -13.93 -3.06 -2.77
N GLY A 186 -13.21 -3.68 -3.72
CA GLY A 186 -13.75 -4.46 -4.81
C GLY A 186 -14.10 -3.59 -6.02
N PRO A 187 -15.31 -3.74 -6.61
CA PRO A 187 -15.73 -2.98 -7.78
C PRO A 187 -15.70 -1.46 -7.57
N PHE A 188 -15.32 -0.73 -8.60
CA PHE A 188 -15.44 0.73 -8.65
C PHE A 188 -15.54 1.18 -10.13
N PRO A 189 -15.86 2.44 -10.44
CA PRO A 189 -15.98 2.94 -11.80
C PRO A 189 -14.63 3.12 -12.50
N TYR A 190 -13.85 2.03 -12.62
CA TYR A 190 -12.49 2.06 -13.15
C TYR A 190 -12.42 2.63 -14.56
N GLN A 191 -13.25 2.12 -15.48
CA GLN A 191 -13.25 2.56 -16.88
C GLN A 191 -13.79 3.97 -17.04
N ASP A 192 -14.89 4.30 -16.35
CA ASP A 192 -15.49 5.62 -16.42
C ASP A 192 -14.54 6.71 -15.87
N PHE A 193 -13.83 6.43 -14.78
CA PHE A 193 -12.83 7.35 -14.23
C PHE A 193 -11.62 7.49 -15.16
N LYS A 194 -11.07 6.38 -15.63
CA LYS A 194 -9.90 6.39 -16.53
C LYS A 194 -10.13 7.15 -17.82
N THR A 195 -11.33 7.06 -18.38
CA THR A 195 -11.72 7.77 -19.60
C THR A 195 -12.20 9.19 -19.36
N ASN A 196 -12.08 9.69 -18.12
CA ASN A 196 -12.51 11.04 -17.73
C ASN A 196 -13.98 11.32 -18.03
N LYS A 197 -14.85 10.35 -17.79
CA LYS A 197 -16.29 10.55 -17.95
C LYS A 197 -16.79 11.62 -16.99
N GLN A 198 -17.45 12.67 -17.52
CA GLN A 198 -17.84 13.84 -16.74
C GLN A 198 -19.23 13.70 -16.09
N GLU A 199 -20.09 12.87 -16.65
CA GLU A 199 -21.48 12.79 -16.24
C GLU A 199 -21.84 11.41 -15.68
N ARG A 200 -22.66 11.42 -14.63
CA ARG A 200 -23.27 10.21 -14.07
C ARG A 200 -24.43 9.72 -14.98
N PRO A 201 -24.85 8.44 -14.88
CA PRO A 201 -24.38 7.46 -13.88
C PRO A 201 -23.00 6.91 -14.20
N TYR A 202 -22.23 6.60 -13.14
CA TYR A 202 -20.99 5.83 -13.28
C TYR A 202 -21.30 4.33 -13.22
N THR A 203 -20.64 3.58 -14.08
CA THR A 203 -20.74 2.12 -14.15
C THR A 203 -19.60 1.49 -13.36
N TYR A 204 -19.93 0.65 -12.39
CA TYR A 204 -18.96 -0.10 -11.61
C TYR A 204 -18.48 -1.31 -12.40
N ASP A 205 -17.19 -1.41 -12.62
CA ASP A 205 -16.55 -2.59 -13.22
C ASP A 205 -16.33 -3.64 -12.14
N ASN A 206 -16.62 -4.91 -12.44
CA ASN A 206 -16.30 -6.00 -11.52
C ASN A 206 -14.78 -6.24 -11.44
N LEU A 207 -14.36 -6.86 -10.35
CA LEU A 207 -12.95 -7.02 -10.04
C LEU A 207 -12.19 -7.88 -11.08
N GLU A 208 -12.83 -8.92 -11.63
CA GLU A 208 -12.24 -9.72 -12.70
C GLU A 208 -11.97 -8.87 -13.96
N THR A 209 -12.92 -8.03 -14.34
CA THR A 209 -12.78 -7.12 -15.49
C THR A 209 -11.64 -6.14 -15.26
N ILE A 210 -11.55 -5.55 -14.06
CA ILE A 210 -10.47 -4.62 -13.70
C ILE A 210 -9.11 -5.32 -13.84
N TYR A 211 -8.93 -6.51 -13.22
CA TYR A 211 -7.68 -7.27 -13.27
C TYR A 211 -7.28 -7.64 -14.70
N ASN A 212 -8.23 -8.17 -15.51
CA ASN A 212 -7.95 -8.51 -16.89
C ASN A 212 -7.58 -7.28 -17.73
N THR A 213 -8.25 -6.14 -17.53
CA THR A 213 -7.95 -4.90 -18.25
C THR A 213 -6.56 -4.38 -17.86
N VAL A 214 -6.24 -4.36 -16.58
CA VAL A 214 -4.92 -3.94 -16.09
C VAL A 214 -3.82 -4.83 -16.69
N VAL A 215 -3.97 -6.16 -16.65
CA VAL A 215 -2.95 -7.05 -17.23
C VAL A 215 -2.79 -6.84 -18.74
N ASN A 216 -3.89 -6.63 -19.48
CA ASN A 216 -3.81 -6.30 -20.92
C ASN A 216 -3.08 -4.96 -21.15
N ASN A 217 -3.30 -3.97 -20.30
CA ASN A 217 -2.55 -2.70 -20.33
C ASN A 217 -1.06 -2.93 -20.05
N LEU A 218 -0.73 -3.72 -19.02
CA LEU A 218 0.66 -4.07 -18.71
C LEU A 218 1.36 -4.73 -19.89
N ASP A 219 0.69 -5.63 -20.60
CA ASP A 219 1.23 -6.27 -21.81
C ASP A 219 1.47 -5.25 -22.94
N SER A 220 0.57 -4.29 -23.10
CA SER A 220 0.72 -3.20 -24.07
C SER A 220 1.86 -2.25 -23.70
N ILE A 221 2.01 -1.94 -22.41
CA ILE A 221 3.10 -1.14 -21.83
C ILE A 221 4.45 -1.84 -22.05
N ILE A 222 4.55 -3.11 -21.72
CA ILE A 222 5.77 -3.91 -21.90
C ILE A 222 6.16 -3.97 -23.40
N LYS A 223 5.18 -4.18 -24.27
CA LYS A 223 5.38 -4.15 -25.73
C LYS A 223 5.93 -2.79 -26.18
N CYS A 224 5.41 -1.68 -25.63
CA CYS A 224 5.87 -0.35 -25.92
C CYS A 224 7.34 -0.14 -25.53
N TYR A 225 7.72 -0.58 -24.34
CA TYR A 225 9.12 -0.46 -23.91
C TYR A 225 10.07 -1.35 -24.70
N ASN A 226 9.64 -2.55 -25.09
CA ASN A 226 10.43 -3.41 -25.98
C ASN A 226 10.63 -2.75 -27.36
N TYR A 227 9.58 -2.12 -27.90
CA TYR A 227 9.68 -1.37 -29.16
C TYR A 227 10.64 -0.18 -29.03
N TYR A 228 10.55 0.56 -27.92
CA TYR A 228 11.42 1.68 -27.61
C TYR A 228 12.90 1.26 -27.63
N GLU A 229 13.26 0.21 -26.90
CA GLU A 229 14.63 -0.27 -26.84
C GLU A 229 15.17 -0.69 -28.21
N ALA A 230 14.35 -1.39 -29.00
CA ALA A 230 14.77 -1.95 -30.28
C ALA A 230 14.78 -0.92 -31.44
N ASN A 231 13.93 0.10 -31.44
CA ASN A 231 13.62 0.86 -32.63
C ASN A 231 13.78 2.38 -32.51
N ARG A 232 13.80 2.95 -31.28
CA ARG A 232 13.92 4.41 -31.14
C ARG A 232 15.33 4.90 -31.39
N ALA A 233 15.46 6.06 -32.05
CA ALA A 233 16.72 6.75 -32.23
C ALA A 233 17.28 7.26 -30.88
N ASP A 234 18.59 7.40 -30.77
CA ASP A 234 19.27 7.81 -29.54
C ASP A 234 18.80 9.17 -29.01
N TRP A 235 18.57 10.16 -29.91
CA TRP A 235 18.03 11.46 -29.50
C TRP A 235 16.66 11.37 -28.85
N TYR A 236 15.80 10.48 -29.37
CA TYR A 236 14.46 10.24 -28.83
C TYR A 236 14.56 9.59 -27.44
N LYS A 237 15.40 8.56 -27.32
CA LYS A 237 15.65 7.85 -26.06
C LYS A 237 16.12 8.82 -24.98
N ASP A 238 17.13 9.64 -25.28
CA ASP A 238 17.68 10.64 -24.36
C ASP A 238 16.60 11.63 -23.87
N LYS A 239 15.79 12.17 -24.78
CA LYS A 239 14.72 13.12 -24.42
C LYS A 239 13.63 12.50 -23.56
N VAL A 240 13.12 11.31 -23.91
CA VAL A 240 12.08 10.61 -23.13
C VAL A 240 12.58 10.29 -21.74
N GLN A 241 13.79 9.73 -21.63
CA GLN A 241 14.40 9.36 -20.33
C GLN A 241 14.52 10.56 -19.40
N ARG A 242 15.05 11.68 -19.88
CA ARG A 242 15.17 12.90 -19.07
C ARG A 242 13.82 13.44 -18.61
N LYS A 243 12.80 13.43 -19.47
CA LYS A 243 11.47 13.91 -19.12
C LYS A 243 10.79 13.00 -18.10
N LEU A 244 10.88 11.68 -18.26
CA LEU A 244 10.34 10.74 -17.29
C LEU A 244 11.09 10.81 -15.96
N ALA A 245 12.42 10.93 -15.97
CA ALA A 245 13.19 11.16 -14.75
C ALA A 245 12.74 12.42 -14.00
N GLN A 246 12.52 13.50 -14.73
CA GLN A 246 12.10 14.78 -14.16
C GLN A 246 10.70 14.71 -13.53
N PHE A 247 9.76 14.01 -14.18
CA PHE A 247 8.33 14.07 -13.86
C PHE A 247 7.75 12.80 -13.21
N THR A 248 8.56 11.82 -12.86
CA THR A 248 8.10 10.70 -12.03
C THR A 248 8.83 10.59 -10.70
N ARG A 249 10.12 10.88 -10.68
CA ARG A 249 11.00 10.94 -9.48
C ARG A 249 10.83 9.76 -8.52
N CYS A 250 10.57 8.58 -9.05
CA CYS A 250 10.42 7.38 -8.24
C CYS A 250 11.54 6.37 -8.53
N GLY A 251 12.04 5.71 -7.46
CA GLY A 251 13.09 4.71 -7.55
C GLY A 251 14.51 5.28 -7.57
N LEU A 252 15.48 4.40 -7.32
CA LEU A 252 16.89 4.76 -7.17
C LEU A 252 17.52 5.23 -8.48
N ALA A 253 17.14 4.60 -9.60
CA ALA A 253 17.68 4.95 -10.91
C ALA A 253 17.34 6.39 -11.31
N MET A 254 16.19 6.89 -10.90
CA MET A 254 15.75 8.27 -11.18
C MET A 254 16.46 9.32 -10.34
N LEU A 255 17.04 8.94 -9.19
CA LEU A 255 17.85 9.81 -8.35
C LEU A 255 19.11 10.32 -9.04
N ARG A 256 19.70 9.50 -9.89
CA ARG A 256 21.01 9.77 -10.47
C ARG A 256 20.95 10.65 -11.72
N SER A 257 19.77 11.17 -12.09
CA SER A 257 19.53 12.00 -13.27
C SER A 257 19.82 11.29 -14.62
N ASN A 258 20.24 10.04 -14.57
CA ASN A 258 20.63 9.25 -15.71
C ASN A 258 19.82 7.95 -15.68
N ILE A 259 18.57 8.03 -16.15
CA ILE A 259 17.90 6.81 -16.58
C ILE A 259 18.60 6.39 -17.87
N GLU A 260 19.35 5.31 -17.79
CA GLU A 260 20.05 4.75 -18.96
C GLU A 260 19.08 4.02 -19.90
N SER A 261 17.91 3.62 -19.37
CA SER A 261 16.85 2.98 -20.14
C SER A 261 15.50 3.07 -19.43
N LEU A 262 14.40 2.77 -20.13
CA LEU A 262 13.07 2.62 -19.51
C LEU A 262 12.85 1.23 -18.90
N ASP A 263 13.90 0.41 -18.78
CA ASP A 263 13.81 -0.96 -18.28
C ASP A 263 13.25 -1.03 -16.84
N ILE A 264 13.51 0.00 -16.03
CA ILE A 264 12.91 0.11 -14.69
C ILE A 264 11.38 0.06 -14.72
N PHE A 265 10.72 0.77 -15.65
CA PHE A 265 9.27 0.75 -15.78
C PHE A 265 8.75 -0.56 -16.37
N LYS A 266 9.50 -1.15 -17.31
CA LYS A 266 9.20 -2.48 -17.85
C LYS A 266 9.26 -3.54 -16.75
N ARG A 267 10.31 -3.54 -15.92
CA ARG A 267 10.45 -4.45 -14.78
C ARG A 267 9.34 -4.22 -13.75
N PHE A 268 8.96 -2.97 -13.51
CA PHE A 268 7.83 -2.65 -12.64
C PHE A 268 6.51 -3.21 -13.19
N ALA A 269 6.22 -3.01 -14.47
CA ALA A 269 5.01 -3.55 -15.11
C ALA A 269 4.95 -5.08 -15.02
N ASN A 270 6.07 -5.77 -15.31
CA ASN A 270 6.17 -7.23 -15.18
C ASN A 270 6.00 -7.68 -13.72
N SER A 271 6.60 -6.98 -12.76
CA SER A 271 6.49 -7.31 -11.33
C SER A 271 5.07 -7.11 -10.81
N LEU A 272 4.37 -6.07 -11.28
CA LEU A 272 2.95 -5.89 -11.00
C LEU A 272 2.11 -7.02 -11.62
N LYS A 273 2.38 -7.41 -12.87
CA LYS A 273 1.71 -8.56 -13.52
C LYS A 273 1.93 -9.86 -12.72
N LEU A 274 3.15 -10.09 -12.22
CA LEU A 274 3.46 -11.24 -11.35
C LEU A 274 2.68 -11.19 -10.03
N ARG A 275 2.58 -10.02 -9.38
CA ARG A 275 1.74 -9.83 -8.17
C ARG A 275 0.29 -10.22 -8.45
N LEU A 276 -0.29 -9.68 -9.53
CA LEU A 276 -1.67 -9.99 -9.91
C LEU A 276 -1.87 -11.47 -10.26
N ALA A 277 -0.89 -12.12 -10.88
CA ALA A 277 -0.91 -13.55 -11.13
C ALA A 277 -1.02 -14.36 -9.83
N VAL A 278 -0.24 -14.00 -8.81
CA VAL A 278 -0.31 -14.67 -7.51
C VAL A 278 -1.64 -14.42 -6.80
N HIS A 279 -2.21 -13.20 -6.91
CA HIS A 279 -3.52 -12.90 -6.34
C HIS A 279 -4.62 -13.83 -6.89
N VAL A 280 -4.60 -14.13 -8.19
CA VAL A 280 -5.64 -14.94 -8.83
C VAL A 280 -5.34 -16.45 -8.83
N ALA A 281 -4.28 -16.89 -8.16
CA ALA A 281 -3.81 -18.28 -8.21
C ALA A 281 -4.87 -19.32 -7.78
N LYS A 282 -5.80 -18.96 -6.89
CA LYS A 282 -6.87 -19.85 -6.41
C LYS A 282 -8.13 -19.76 -7.23
N VAL A 283 -8.46 -18.60 -7.77
CA VAL A 283 -9.69 -18.41 -8.57
C VAL A 283 -9.51 -18.88 -9.99
N ASP A 284 -8.37 -18.63 -10.61
CA ASP A 284 -8.03 -19.04 -11.98
C ASP A 284 -6.56 -19.48 -12.09
N PRO A 285 -6.23 -20.72 -11.68
CA PRO A 285 -4.85 -21.21 -11.65
C PRO A 285 -4.15 -21.20 -13.02
N ALA A 286 -4.91 -21.45 -14.11
CA ALA A 286 -4.35 -21.47 -15.46
C ALA A 286 -3.94 -20.08 -15.94
N LYS A 287 -4.79 -19.09 -15.70
CA LYS A 287 -4.51 -17.67 -15.97
C LYS A 287 -3.34 -17.18 -15.13
N ALA A 288 -3.32 -17.52 -13.83
CA ALA A 288 -2.26 -17.18 -12.90
C ALA A 288 -0.90 -17.67 -13.39
N LYS A 289 -0.80 -18.96 -13.73
CA LYS A 289 0.42 -19.55 -14.27
C LYS A 289 0.89 -18.82 -15.52
N LYS A 290 0.00 -18.61 -16.49
CA LYS A 290 0.32 -17.91 -17.73
C LYS A 290 0.87 -16.52 -17.48
N TRP A 291 0.19 -15.70 -16.69
CA TRP A 291 0.60 -14.33 -16.39
C TRP A 291 1.95 -14.27 -15.69
N ALA A 292 2.17 -15.18 -14.71
CA ALA A 292 3.42 -15.24 -13.95
C ALA A 292 4.61 -15.62 -14.83
N GLU A 293 4.46 -16.67 -15.65
CA GLU A 293 5.54 -17.15 -16.53
C GLU A 293 5.88 -16.10 -17.61
N GLU A 294 4.89 -15.45 -18.20
CA GLU A 294 5.09 -14.35 -19.16
C GLU A 294 5.81 -13.16 -18.51
N ALA A 295 5.42 -12.76 -17.30
CA ALA A 295 6.03 -11.66 -16.58
C ALA A 295 7.50 -11.93 -16.28
N VAL A 296 7.81 -13.10 -15.74
CA VAL A 296 9.19 -13.49 -15.41
C VAL A 296 10.04 -13.64 -16.67
N ALA A 297 9.51 -14.22 -17.74
CA ALA A 297 10.23 -14.35 -19.01
C ALA A 297 10.56 -13.00 -19.66
N SER A 298 9.70 -11.98 -19.45
CA SER A 298 9.90 -10.62 -19.94
C SER A 298 10.85 -9.78 -19.06
N GLY A 299 11.10 -10.19 -17.82
CA GLY A 299 12.02 -9.55 -16.87
C GLY A 299 11.31 -8.73 -15.80
N VAL A 300 11.34 -9.26 -14.57
CA VAL A 300 10.84 -8.61 -13.35
C VAL A 300 11.96 -7.83 -12.64
N ILE A 301 11.68 -7.18 -11.52
CA ILE A 301 12.69 -6.58 -10.66
C ILE A 301 13.57 -7.69 -10.09
N GLU A 302 14.89 -7.60 -10.33
CA GLU A 302 15.90 -8.56 -9.89
C GLU A 302 17.08 -7.90 -9.16
N ASP A 303 17.10 -6.57 -9.10
CA ASP A 303 18.16 -5.77 -8.50
C ASP A 303 17.51 -4.63 -7.67
N GLU A 304 18.17 -4.23 -6.57
CA GLU A 304 17.70 -3.13 -5.71
C GLU A 304 17.56 -1.79 -6.44
N LYS A 305 18.36 -1.56 -7.47
CA LYS A 305 18.29 -0.32 -8.27
C LYS A 305 17.00 -0.19 -9.06
N ASP A 306 16.30 -1.29 -9.30
CA ASP A 306 15.06 -1.35 -10.06
C ASP A 306 13.82 -1.27 -9.14
N GLU A 307 13.99 -1.19 -7.81
CA GLU A 307 12.89 -0.99 -6.86
C GLU A 307 12.17 0.33 -7.12
N ILE A 308 10.87 0.31 -7.00
CA ILE A 308 10.04 1.50 -7.17
C ILE A 308 9.66 2.05 -5.81
N SER A 309 10.14 3.26 -5.51
CA SER A 309 9.94 3.90 -4.21
C SER A 309 10.03 5.41 -4.28
N PHE A 310 9.40 6.08 -3.32
CA PHE A 310 9.64 7.48 -3.00
C PHE A 310 10.57 7.58 -1.80
N ASN A 311 11.59 8.40 -1.90
CA ASN A 311 12.56 8.53 -0.82
C ASN A 311 12.94 9.99 -0.58
N SER A 312 13.49 10.26 0.62
CA SER A 312 13.82 11.60 1.05
C SER A 312 14.87 12.32 0.18
N TYR A 313 15.72 11.60 -0.51
CA TYR A 313 16.70 12.20 -1.41
C TYR A 313 16.08 12.83 -2.64
N VAL A 314 14.99 12.24 -3.16
CA VAL A 314 14.28 12.76 -4.33
C VAL A 314 13.27 13.82 -3.93
N THR A 315 12.53 13.55 -2.87
CA THR A 315 11.40 14.38 -2.46
C THR A 315 11.77 15.45 -1.45
N GLY A 316 12.90 15.29 -0.75
CA GLY A 316 13.31 16.14 0.36
C GLY A 316 12.52 15.88 1.65
N ALA A 317 11.53 14.99 1.64
CA ALA A 317 10.69 14.68 2.78
C ALA A 317 11.09 13.36 3.43
N GLN A 318 10.94 13.30 4.75
CA GLN A 318 11.09 12.07 5.49
C GLN A 318 9.84 11.19 5.37
N ASN A 319 10.02 9.89 5.61
CA ASN A 319 8.91 8.97 5.75
C ASN A 319 8.01 9.42 6.91
N PRO A 320 6.68 9.50 6.73
CA PRO A 320 5.79 10.08 7.73
C PRO A 320 5.56 9.20 8.97
N LEU A 321 6.04 7.97 9.00
CA LEU A 321 5.76 7.03 10.09
C LEU A 321 6.19 7.56 11.46
N ILE A 322 7.37 8.16 11.59
CA ILE A 322 7.83 8.72 12.87
C ILE A 322 6.91 9.86 13.34
N GLN A 323 6.43 10.69 12.42
CA GLN A 323 5.46 11.72 12.73
C GLN A 323 4.14 11.13 13.27
N ILE A 324 3.63 10.10 12.61
CA ILE A 324 2.35 9.47 12.97
C ILE A 324 2.48 8.68 14.28
N TRP A 325 3.50 7.85 14.39
CA TRP A 325 3.65 6.97 15.55
C TRP A 325 4.11 7.69 16.82
N ASN A 326 5.12 8.54 16.69
CA ASN A 326 5.82 9.12 17.84
C ASN A 326 5.35 10.54 18.16
N SER A 327 5.34 11.45 17.16
CA SER A 327 5.00 12.85 17.41
C SER A 327 3.50 13.04 17.61
N TRP A 328 2.66 12.44 16.77
CA TRP A 328 1.20 12.46 16.93
C TRP A 328 0.70 11.42 17.94
N ASN A 329 1.50 10.43 18.26
CA ASN A 329 1.15 9.38 19.21
C ASN A 329 -0.07 8.52 18.81
N ASP A 330 -0.33 8.41 17.52
CA ASP A 330 -1.55 7.81 16.98
C ASP A 330 -1.44 6.31 16.73
N MET A 331 -0.24 5.73 16.77
CA MET A 331 -0.04 4.31 16.48
C MET A 331 0.85 3.61 17.50
N ARG A 332 0.59 2.33 17.69
CA ARG A 332 1.41 1.38 18.46
C ARG A 332 1.63 0.11 17.67
N LEU A 333 2.68 -0.62 18.01
CA LEU A 333 2.93 -1.96 17.49
C LEU A 333 1.68 -2.83 17.65
N GLY A 334 1.32 -3.58 16.60
CA GLY A 334 0.30 -4.62 16.68
C GLY A 334 0.85 -5.90 17.31
N ALA A 335 0.10 -6.51 18.24
CA ALA A 335 0.50 -7.77 18.88
C ALA A 335 0.66 -8.92 17.86
N GLY A 336 -0.07 -8.89 16.76
CA GLY A 336 0.09 -9.85 15.66
C GLY A 336 1.49 -9.79 15.04
N TYR A 337 1.99 -8.59 14.70
CA TYR A 337 3.35 -8.43 14.18
C TYR A 337 4.41 -8.79 15.22
N GLU A 338 4.20 -8.36 16.48
CA GLU A 338 5.05 -8.78 17.59
C GLU A 338 5.16 -10.30 17.67
N SER A 339 4.03 -11.02 17.57
CA SER A 339 4.02 -12.49 17.69
C SER A 339 4.86 -13.18 16.62
N VAL A 340 4.81 -12.66 15.38
CA VAL A 340 5.62 -13.17 14.27
C VAL A 340 7.10 -12.92 14.51
N LEU A 341 7.46 -11.71 14.95
CA LEU A 341 8.86 -11.36 15.23
C LEU A 341 9.43 -12.17 16.40
N ARG A 342 8.62 -12.42 17.46
CA ARG A 342 9.04 -13.24 18.61
C ARG A 342 9.19 -14.71 18.27
N ALA A 343 8.32 -15.25 17.42
CA ALA A 343 8.39 -16.64 16.98
C ALA A 343 9.77 -17.01 16.40
N TYR A 344 10.49 -16.03 15.88
CA TYR A 344 11.81 -16.23 15.28
C TYR A 344 12.93 -15.45 15.97
N ASN A 345 12.66 -14.83 17.09
CA ASN A 345 13.60 -13.91 17.73
C ASN A 345 14.19 -12.92 16.71
N HIS A 346 13.30 -12.35 15.89
CA HIS A 346 13.69 -11.54 14.73
C HIS A 346 14.29 -10.21 15.18
N PRO A 347 15.41 -9.77 14.59
CA PRO A 347 16.07 -8.53 15.00
C PRO A 347 15.21 -7.28 14.91
N PHE A 348 14.21 -7.23 14.03
CA PHE A 348 13.30 -6.08 13.90
C PHE A 348 12.55 -5.76 15.19
N LEU A 349 12.31 -6.76 16.04
CA LEU A 349 11.55 -6.52 17.26
C LEU A 349 12.19 -5.43 18.13
N GLU A 350 13.47 -5.56 18.43
CA GLU A 350 14.16 -4.58 19.28
C GLU A 350 14.82 -3.45 18.49
N MET A 351 15.03 -3.65 17.20
CA MET A 351 15.61 -2.64 16.33
C MET A 351 14.61 -1.58 15.91
N LEU A 352 13.36 -1.96 15.64
CA LEU A 352 12.35 -1.06 15.14
C LEU A 352 11.46 -0.48 16.23
N PHE A 353 11.31 -1.17 17.37
CA PHE A 353 10.31 -0.82 18.38
C PHE A 353 10.92 -0.54 19.75
N THR A 354 10.34 0.46 20.42
CA THR A 354 10.69 0.79 21.79
C THR A 354 10.17 -0.26 22.76
N LYS A 355 10.73 -0.28 23.95
CA LYS A 355 10.14 -1.06 25.04
C LYS A 355 8.86 -0.39 25.53
N ASN A 356 7.96 -1.20 26.12
CA ASN A 356 6.73 -0.75 26.76
C ASN A 356 7.08 0.12 27.99
N GLU A 357 6.43 1.26 28.14
CA GLU A 357 6.70 2.22 29.24
C GLU A 357 5.70 2.14 30.39
N TYR A 358 4.51 1.52 30.18
CA TYR A 358 3.44 1.50 31.17
C TYR A 358 3.02 0.06 31.50
N ILE A 359 2.93 -0.21 32.80
CA ILE A 359 2.33 -1.44 33.31
C ILE A 359 1.17 -1.07 34.21
N LYS A 360 0.03 -1.73 34.01
CA LYS A 360 -1.13 -1.58 34.87
C LYS A 360 -0.83 -2.19 36.24
N ASN A 361 -0.96 -1.40 37.31
CA ASN A 361 -0.88 -1.93 38.65
C ASN A 361 -2.14 -2.78 38.93
N SER A 362 -1.95 -4.07 39.17
CA SER A 362 -3.04 -5.03 39.43
C SER A 362 -3.83 -4.74 40.71
N LYS A 363 -3.31 -3.90 41.62
CA LYS A 363 -3.95 -3.63 42.92
C LYS A 363 -4.93 -2.48 42.92
N ASP A 364 -4.66 -1.43 42.15
CA ASP A 364 -5.43 -0.19 42.19
C ASP A 364 -5.77 0.37 40.79
N ASN A 365 -5.47 -0.39 39.74
CA ASN A 365 -5.62 0.06 38.36
C ASN A 365 -4.85 1.32 38.00
N SER A 366 -3.94 1.79 38.85
CA SER A 366 -3.06 2.90 38.51
C SER A 366 -2.06 2.45 37.44
N LEU A 367 -1.65 3.39 36.61
CA LEU A 367 -0.57 3.16 35.66
C LEU A 367 0.75 3.48 36.34
N SER A 368 1.67 2.54 36.33
CA SER A 368 3.05 2.78 36.72
C SER A 368 3.93 2.85 35.50
N LEU A 369 4.79 3.86 35.43
CA LEU A 369 5.87 3.92 34.46
C LEU A 369 6.97 2.98 34.95
N GLU A 370 7.20 1.89 34.28
CA GLU A 370 8.32 1.00 34.57
C GLU A 370 9.34 1.03 33.44
N ALA A 371 10.58 1.34 33.80
CA ALA A 371 11.66 1.58 32.85
C ALA A 371 12.25 0.30 32.23
N ASP A 372 11.86 -0.87 32.69
CA ASP A 372 12.43 -2.13 32.19
C ASP A 372 11.36 -3.09 31.73
N THR A 373 10.88 -2.81 30.57
CA THR A 373 9.90 -3.68 30.03
C THR A 373 10.39 -4.29 28.73
N LYS A 374 9.58 -5.07 28.13
CA LYS A 374 9.81 -5.71 26.85
C LYS A 374 9.04 -4.96 25.75
N VAL A 375 9.41 -5.13 24.52
CA VAL A 375 8.57 -4.73 23.41
C VAL A 375 7.21 -5.38 23.57
N CYS A 376 6.12 -4.62 23.42
CA CYS A 376 4.76 -5.12 23.56
C CYS A 376 3.83 -4.36 22.62
N GLY A 377 3.07 -5.10 21.82
CA GLY A 377 2.06 -4.60 20.90
C GLY A 377 0.65 -4.68 21.48
N ILE A 378 -0.30 -4.01 20.83
CA ILE A 378 -1.73 -4.04 21.16
C ILE A 378 -2.43 -5.07 20.27
N LEU A 379 -3.37 -5.85 20.83
CA LEU A 379 -4.22 -6.75 20.04
C LEU A 379 -5.10 -5.93 19.07
N ALA A 380 -5.17 -6.35 17.84
CA ALA A 380 -6.09 -5.74 16.88
C ALA A 380 -7.53 -5.97 17.33
N GLY A 381 -8.34 -4.91 17.34
CA GLY A 381 -9.71 -4.96 17.85
C GLY A 381 -9.85 -4.82 19.37
N ALA A 382 -8.77 -4.60 20.12
CA ALA A 382 -8.84 -4.33 21.56
C ALA A 382 -9.70 -3.10 21.89
N HIS A 383 -10.40 -3.14 23.01
CA HIS A 383 -11.15 -2.01 23.54
C HIS A 383 -10.21 -1.00 24.19
N VAL A 384 -9.82 0.01 23.44
CA VAL A 384 -8.89 1.04 23.96
C VAL A 384 -9.54 2.05 24.90
N GLY A 385 -10.82 2.34 24.74
CA GLY A 385 -11.73 2.98 25.70
C GLY A 385 -11.37 4.38 26.24
N GLN A 386 -10.18 4.91 25.93
CA GLN A 386 -9.63 6.13 26.51
C GLN A 386 -9.15 7.10 25.41
N GLU A 387 -9.27 8.41 25.70
CA GLU A 387 -8.66 9.43 24.86
C GLU A 387 -7.12 9.41 24.93
N GLN A 388 -6.48 9.86 23.86
CA GLN A 388 -5.01 9.99 23.78
C GLN A 388 -4.44 10.85 24.93
N SER A 389 -5.11 11.95 25.24
CA SER A 389 -4.70 12.89 26.30
C SER A 389 -4.95 12.38 27.72
N SER A 390 -5.67 11.27 27.88
CA SER A 390 -5.97 10.71 29.19
C SER A 390 -4.71 10.16 29.85
N PRO A 391 -4.31 10.65 31.04
CA PRO A 391 -3.17 10.10 31.76
C PRO A 391 -3.42 8.67 32.27
N SER A 392 -4.66 8.21 32.25
CA SER A 392 -5.06 6.85 32.59
C SER A 392 -5.19 5.92 31.40
N ASN A 393 -4.84 6.35 30.18
CA ASN A 393 -4.84 5.48 29.02
C ASN A 393 -3.61 4.55 29.04
N PRO A 394 -3.77 3.24 29.36
CA PRO A 394 -2.65 2.31 29.43
C PRO A 394 -2.01 2.04 28.07
N TYR A 395 -2.77 2.20 26.99
CA TYR A 395 -2.30 1.90 25.64
C TYR A 395 -1.30 2.92 25.12
N ASN A 396 -1.23 4.12 25.71
CA ASN A 396 -0.22 5.11 25.35
C ASN A 396 1.21 4.64 25.61
N GLY A 397 1.41 3.73 26.58
CA GLY A 397 2.72 3.20 26.94
C GLY A 397 3.20 2.02 26.11
N PHE A 398 2.39 1.49 25.22
CA PHE A 398 2.80 0.39 24.33
C PHE A 398 3.87 0.81 23.33
N SER A 399 4.53 -0.16 22.73
CA SER A 399 5.72 0.05 21.90
C SER A 399 5.48 0.92 20.67
N LYS A 400 6.35 1.89 20.47
CA LYS A 400 6.42 2.81 19.33
C LYS A 400 7.59 2.44 18.42
N LEU A 401 7.75 3.18 17.33
CA LEU A 401 8.94 3.07 16.48
C LEU A 401 10.17 3.69 17.19
N GLN A 402 11.31 3.05 17.02
CA GLN A 402 12.61 3.59 17.44
C GLN A 402 13.01 4.75 16.52
N GLU A 403 13.34 5.91 17.10
CA GLU A 403 13.78 7.07 16.31
C GLU A 403 15.19 6.91 15.76
N GLU A 404 16.09 6.28 16.53
CA GLU A 404 17.52 6.14 16.17
C GLU A 404 17.76 5.24 14.95
N ASN A 405 16.94 4.19 14.80
CA ASN A 405 17.02 3.27 13.66
C ASN A 405 16.01 3.66 12.56
N SER A 406 15.68 4.88 12.53
CA SER A 406 14.49 5.54 12.07
C SER A 406 13.96 5.05 10.72
N MET A 407 12.75 4.52 10.79
CA MET A 407 11.86 4.40 9.64
C MET A 407 11.63 5.75 8.92
N GLY A 408 11.95 6.87 9.57
CA GLY A 408 11.88 8.21 9.00
C GLY A 408 12.73 8.42 7.74
N ASN A 409 13.76 7.61 7.56
CA ASN A 409 14.57 7.61 6.34
C ASN A 409 14.25 6.43 5.39
N ALA A 410 13.36 5.53 5.79
CA ALA A 410 12.98 4.42 4.92
C ALA A 410 12.18 4.94 3.72
N PRO A 411 12.43 4.43 2.51
CA PRO A 411 11.61 4.75 1.36
C PRO A 411 10.17 4.27 1.50
N LEU A 412 9.26 4.96 0.84
CA LEU A 412 7.87 4.51 0.66
C LEU A 412 7.80 3.70 -0.64
N TYR A 413 7.74 2.40 -0.51
CA TYR A 413 7.80 1.49 -1.65
C TYR A 413 6.45 1.32 -2.35
N LEU A 414 6.49 1.25 -3.69
CA LEU A 414 5.43 0.68 -4.51
C LEU A 414 5.72 -0.80 -4.80
N MET A 415 6.99 -1.13 -5.06
CA MET A 415 7.43 -2.50 -5.35
C MET A 415 8.85 -2.71 -4.85
N LYS A 416 9.04 -3.69 -3.96
CA LYS A 416 10.34 -4.10 -3.40
C LYS A 416 10.90 -5.31 -4.13
N LEU A 417 12.21 -5.41 -4.22
CA LEU A 417 12.89 -6.63 -4.69
C LEU A 417 12.52 -7.85 -3.82
N SER A 418 12.48 -7.69 -2.50
CA SER A 418 12.11 -8.76 -1.58
C SER A 418 10.71 -9.33 -1.87
N GLU A 419 9.75 -8.47 -2.18
CA GLU A 419 8.40 -8.90 -2.55
C GLU A 419 8.44 -9.74 -3.83
N VAL A 420 9.13 -9.27 -4.87
CA VAL A 420 9.24 -10.00 -6.15
C VAL A 420 9.92 -11.35 -5.96
N CYS A 421 10.93 -11.43 -5.08
CA CYS A 421 11.56 -12.70 -4.71
C CYS A 421 10.54 -13.67 -4.08
N PHE A 422 9.72 -13.22 -3.14
CA PHE A 422 8.70 -14.09 -2.51
C PHE A 422 7.59 -14.47 -3.49
N LEU A 423 7.17 -13.59 -4.40
CA LEU A 423 6.23 -13.92 -5.47
C LEU A 423 6.79 -15.02 -6.39
N ARG A 424 8.07 -14.93 -6.76
CA ARG A 424 8.75 -15.99 -7.54
C ARG A 424 8.88 -17.29 -6.74
N ALA A 425 9.17 -17.21 -5.44
CA ALA A 425 9.24 -18.39 -4.57
C ALA A 425 7.89 -19.12 -4.54
N GLU A 426 6.79 -18.39 -4.34
CA GLU A 426 5.43 -18.96 -4.39
C GLU A 426 5.11 -19.56 -5.76
N GLY A 427 5.41 -18.84 -6.84
CA GLY A 427 5.21 -19.35 -8.20
C GLY A 427 5.96 -20.67 -8.45
N ALA A 428 7.21 -20.78 -7.99
CA ALA A 428 8.00 -22.00 -8.10
C ALA A 428 7.41 -23.16 -7.30
N VAL A 429 6.89 -22.91 -6.08
CA VAL A 429 6.17 -23.92 -5.28
C VAL A 429 4.90 -24.40 -6.00
N ARG A 430 4.23 -23.51 -6.73
CA ARG A 430 3.06 -23.85 -7.58
C ARG A 430 3.43 -24.57 -8.89
N GLY A 431 4.73 -24.81 -9.14
CA GLY A 431 5.21 -25.47 -10.35
C GLY A 431 5.20 -24.57 -11.60
N TRP A 432 5.30 -23.25 -11.41
CA TRP A 432 5.45 -22.28 -12.50
C TRP A 432 6.93 -22.07 -12.85
N ASP A 433 7.23 -21.77 -14.11
CA ASP A 433 8.60 -21.48 -14.55
C ASP A 433 9.04 -20.07 -14.11
N MET A 434 9.60 -19.98 -12.91
CA MET A 434 10.09 -18.74 -12.33
C MET A 434 11.58 -18.45 -12.62
N LYS A 435 12.23 -19.23 -13.50
CA LYS A 435 13.64 -19.11 -13.86
C LYS A 435 14.61 -19.28 -12.67
N GLY A 436 14.21 -20.10 -11.69
CA GLY A 436 14.98 -20.42 -10.50
C GLY A 436 14.19 -21.30 -9.54
N THR A 437 14.81 -21.70 -8.43
CA THR A 437 14.17 -22.54 -7.43
C THR A 437 13.42 -21.73 -6.37
N ALA A 438 12.41 -22.32 -5.75
CA ALA A 438 11.70 -21.71 -4.64
C ALA A 438 12.63 -21.32 -3.49
N GLN A 439 13.60 -22.21 -3.14
CA GLN A 439 14.60 -21.93 -2.12
C GLN A 439 15.44 -20.69 -2.42
N GLN A 440 15.98 -20.60 -3.66
CA GLN A 440 16.80 -19.45 -4.06
C GLN A 440 16.04 -18.13 -3.86
N PHE A 441 14.82 -18.05 -4.35
CA PHE A 441 14.02 -16.84 -4.22
C PHE A 441 13.58 -16.56 -2.79
N TYR A 442 13.22 -17.58 -2.03
CA TYR A 442 12.86 -17.46 -0.63
C TYR A 442 14.00 -16.88 0.20
N GLU A 443 15.20 -17.46 0.10
CA GLU A 443 16.37 -17.02 0.84
C GLU A 443 16.82 -15.62 0.39
N GLN A 444 16.77 -15.32 -0.92
CA GLN A 444 17.01 -13.97 -1.43
C GLN A 444 15.99 -12.99 -0.87
N GLY A 445 14.69 -13.33 -0.87
CA GLY A 445 13.62 -12.50 -0.32
C GLY A 445 13.85 -12.14 1.15
N ILE A 446 14.35 -13.08 1.96
CA ILE A 446 14.71 -12.83 3.36
C ILE A 446 15.88 -11.83 3.44
N ARG A 447 16.94 -12.02 2.67
CA ARG A 447 18.10 -11.12 2.68
C ARG A 447 17.71 -9.71 2.26
N GLU A 448 16.99 -9.57 1.17
CA GLU A 448 16.55 -8.29 0.64
C GLU A 448 15.50 -7.62 1.52
N GLY A 449 14.65 -8.39 2.20
CA GLY A 449 13.61 -7.91 3.10
C GLY A 449 14.12 -7.33 4.41
N ASN A 450 15.35 -7.66 4.79
CA ASN A 450 15.98 -7.15 6.01
C ASN A 450 16.80 -5.88 5.78
N VAL A 451 16.72 -5.27 4.61
CA VAL A 451 17.33 -3.98 4.29
C VAL A 451 16.30 -2.86 4.56
N LEU A 452 16.47 -2.12 5.64
CA LEU A 452 15.55 -1.06 6.02
C LEU A 452 15.78 0.25 5.28
N ASN A 453 17.04 0.55 4.94
CA ASN A 453 17.41 1.82 4.35
C ASN A 453 18.56 1.65 3.35
N ARG A 454 18.24 1.35 2.10
CA ARG A 454 19.24 1.18 1.04
C ARG A 454 19.94 2.48 0.66
N PHE A 455 19.29 3.63 0.85
CA PHE A 455 19.81 4.93 0.42
C PHE A 455 20.75 5.55 1.44
N ARG A 456 20.61 5.16 2.71
CA ARG A 456 21.49 5.56 3.81
C ARG A 456 21.78 4.35 4.66
N PRO A 457 22.65 3.44 4.20
CA PRO A 457 23.03 2.28 4.99
C PRO A 457 23.61 2.79 6.31
N ASN A 458 22.87 2.61 7.39
CA ASN A 458 23.38 2.94 8.70
C ASN A 458 24.19 1.77 9.25
N LEU A 459 25.00 2.02 10.25
CA LEU A 459 25.85 1.01 10.86
C LEU A 459 25.05 -0.16 11.50
N ALA A 460 23.79 0.07 11.86
CA ALA A 460 22.94 -0.96 12.43
C ALA A 460 22.66 -2.08 11.41
N TYR A 461 22.44 -1.75 10.13
CA TYR A 461 22.21 -2.72 9.07
C TYR A 461 23.33 -3.76 8.97
N LYS A 462 24.59 -3.31 8.95
CA LYS A 462 25.75 -4.21 8.87
C LYS A 462 25.86 -5.22 10.01
N LYS A 463 25.24 -4.94 11.17
CA LYS A 463 25.21 -5.89 12.28
C LYS A 463 24.28 -7.07 12.04
N TYR A 464 23.32 -6.96 11.11
CA TYR A 464 22.31 -7.99 10.86
C TYR A 464 22.70 -8.98 9.77
N GLU A 465 23.60 -8.63 8.84
CA GLU A 465 24.04 -9.57 7.79
C GLU A 465 24.53 -10.89 8.38
N ALA A 466 25.39 -10.83 9.39
CA ALA A 466 25.90 -12.03 10.08
C ALA A 466 24.79 -12.78 10.86
N ALA A 467 23.76 -12.09 11.31
CA ALA A 467 22.63 -12.69 12.02
C ALA A 467 21.65 -13.39 11.07
N LEU A 468 21.54 -12.95 9.83
CA LEU A 468 20.63 -13.53 8.84
C LEU A 468 20.95 -14.99 8.51
N ASP A 469 22.24 -15.36 8.42
CA ASP A 469 22.62 -16.74 8.17
C ASP A 469 22.15 -17.66 9.29
N LYS A 470 22.28 -17.22 10.55
CA LYS A 470 21.75 -17.95 11.70
C LYS A 470 20.23 -17.99 11.71
N TYR A 471 19.60 -16.86 11.39
CA TYR A 471 18.15 -16.73 11.29
C TYR A 471 17.56 -17.72 10.29
N MET A 472 18.16 -17.83 9.11
CA MET A 472 17.70 -18.77 8.07
C MET A 472 17.90 -20.26 8.44
N GLN A 473 18.57 -20.59 9.54
CA GLN A 473 18.70 -21.96 10.03
C GLN A 473 17.68 -22.33 11.12
N ILE A 474 16.77 -21.45 11.47
CA ILE A 474 15.71 -21.73 12.46
C ILE A 474 14.77 -22.80 11.90
N GLU A 475 14.73 -23.97 12.54
CA GLU A 475 13.93 -25.12 12.08
C GLU A 475 12.49 -25.09 12.59
N LYS A 476 12.22 -24.42 13.71
CA LYS A 476 10.89 -24.29 14.33
C LYS A 476 10.72 -22.90 14.91
N ALA A 477 9.49 -22.40 14.88
CA ALA A 477 9.12 -21.21 15.59
C ALA A 477 9.20 -21.45 17.12
N GLU A 478 9.62 -20.46 17.88
CA GLU A 478 9.56 -20.47 19.33
C GLU A 478 8.10 -20.26 19.78
N PRO A 479 7.60 -21.06 20.75
CA PRO A 479 6.29 -20.83 21.32
C PRO A 479 6.20 -19.44 21.98
N PHE A 480 5.14 -18.70 21.68
CA PHE A 480 4.90 -17.38 22.25
C PHE A 480 3.46 -17.26 22.75
N THR A 481 3.30 -16.82 23.98
CA THR A 481 2.01 -16.41 24.54
C THR A 481 2.05 -14.92 24.79
N TYR A 482 1.16 -14.19 24.11
CA TYR A 482 0.90 -12.81 24.40
C TYR A 482 0.06 -12.72 25.66
N VAL A 483 0.57 -12.01 26.65
CA VAL A 483 -0.17 -11.69 27.88
C VAL A 483 -0.51 -10.20 27.82
N ASP A 484 -1.79 -9.88 27.86
CA ASP A 484 -2.22 -8.49 27.82
C ASP A 484 -1.76 -7.73 29.07
N PRO A 485 -0.84 -6.75 28.95
CA PRO A 485 -0.36 -6.01 30.12
C PRO A 485 -1.45 -5.21 30.81
N THR A 486 -2.53 -4.87 30.14
CA THR A 486 -3.66 -4.12 30.69
C THR A 486 -4.61 -5.04 31.48
N GLY A 487 -4.61 -6.33 31.18
CA GLY A 487 -5.56 -7.32 31.71
C GLY A 487 -7.01 -7.08 31.24
N ASN A 488 -7.20 -6.31 30.18
CA ASN A 488 -8.53 -6.05 29.62
C ASN A 488 -8.97 -7.14 28.63
N ASP A 489 -8.01 -7.75 27.94
CA ASP A 489 -8.25 -8.77 26.94
C ASP A 489 -7.62 -10.12 27.37
N ALA A 490 -8.13 -11.22 26.82
CA ALA A 490 -7.62 -12.55 27.12
C ALA A 490 -6.24 -12.77 26.45
N ASP A 491 -5.40 -13.54 27.14
CA ASP A 491 -4.11 -13.99 26.62
C ASP A 491 -4.28 -14.72 25.28
N GLN A 492 -3.34 -14.53 24.37
CA GLN A 492 -3.35 -15.16 23.04
C GLN A 492 -2.11 -16.04 22.85
N VAL A 493 -2.33 -17.27 22.40
CA VAL A 493 -1.23 -18.19 22.07
C VAL A 493 -0.93 -18.11 20.58
N SER A 494 0.33 -17.89 20.24
CA SER A 494 0.78 -17.88 18.83
C SER A 494 0.52 -19.23 18.17
N LYS A 495 -0.02 -19.18 16.95
CA LYS A 495 -0.28 -20.36 16.11
C LYS A 495 0.82 -20.61 15.08
N ILE A 496 1.90 -19.83 15.12
CA ILE A 496 3.03 -19.96 14.21
C ILE A 496 3.88 -21.13 14.67
N THR A 497 4.07 -22.11 13.80
CA THR A 497 4.82 -23.35 14.11
C THR A 497 5.94 -23.63 13.12
N VAL A 498 5.85 -23.08 11.90
CA VAL A 498 6.86 -23.30 10.84
C VAL A 498 8.16 -22.58 11.18
N GLY A 499 9.29 -23.20 10.83
CA GLY A 499 10.60 -22.55 10.93
C GLY A 499 10.89 -21.63 9.73
N VAL A 500 12.06 -20.99 9.79
CA VAL A 500 12.56 -20.17 8.67
C VAL A 500 13.33 -21.04 7.67
N LYS A 501 14.06 -22.03 8.15
CA LYS A 501 14.90 -22.90 7.31
C LYS A 501 14.09 -23.56 6.20
N TRP A 502 14.55 -23.41 4.97
CA TRP A 502 13.96 -24.09 3.82
C TRP A 502 14.20 -25.60 3.89
N ASN A 503 13.20 -26.37 3.50
CA ASN A 503 13.30 -27.82 3.38
C ASN A 503 12.48 -28.26 2.16
N ASP A 504 13.14 -28.85 1.19
CA ASP A 504 12.50 -29.34 -0.04
C ASP A 504 11.53 -30.49 0.21
N ALA A 505 11.67 -31.21 1.33
CA ALA A 505 10.78 -32.27 1.73
C ALA A 505 9.46 -31.80 2.35
N ASP A 506 9.35 -30.53 2.72
CA ASP A 506 8.08 -29.96 3.21
C ASP A 506 7.02 -30.04 2.10
N ASP A 507 5.76 -30.23 2.50
CA ASP A 507 4.66 -30.09 1.56
C ASP A 507 4.48 -28.63 1.08
N ASN A 508 3.69 -28.45 0.02
CA ASN A 508 3.52 -27.14 -0.59
C ASN A 508 2.84 -26.13 0.36
N GLU A 509 1.95 -26.61 1.23
CA GLU A 509 1.26 -25.75 2.19
C GLU A 509 2.23 -25.19 3.24
N VAL A 510 3.13 -26.02 3.77
CA VAL A 510 4.20 -25.60 4.69
C VAL A 510 5.17 -24.64 4.01
N LYS A 511 5.55 -24.92 2.77
CA LYS A 511 6.40 -24.00 1.98
C LYS A 511 5.73 -22.64 1.76
N LEU A 512 4.44 -22.65 1.45
CA LEU A 512 3.67 -21.42 1.29
C LEU A 512 3.57 -20.63 2.59
N GLU A 513 3.29 -21.30 3.72
CA GLU A 513 3.27 -20.66 5.04
C GLU A 513 4.61 -19.99 5.36
N LYS A 514 5.73 -20.65 5.10
CA LYS A 514 7.08 -20.08 5.26
C LYS A 514 7.26 -18.83 4.37
N ILE A 515 6.93 -18.92 3.09
CA ILE A 515 7.08 -17.83 2.12
C ILE A 515 6.26 -16.61 2.56
N ILE A 516 4.98 -16.81 2.85
CA ILE A 516 4.08 -15.70 3.21
C ILE A 516 4.46 -15.10 4.56
N THR A 517 4.90 -15.91 5.52
CA THR A 517 5.36 -15.40 6.82
C THR A 517 6.60 -14.51 6.67
N GLN A 518 7.55 -14.90 5.83
CA GLN A 518 8.73 -14.06 5.58
C GLN A 518 8.40 -12.84 4.70
N LYS A 519 7.49 -12.97 3.72
CA LYS A 519 6.97 -11.84 2.95
C LYS A 519 6.28 -10.82 3.86
N TYR A 520 5.51 -11.28 4.84
CA TYR A 520 4.86 -10.44 5.84
C TYR A 520 5.88 -9.65 6.67
N ILE A 521 6.95 -10.29 7.17
CA ILE A 521 8.01 -9.59 7.90
C ILE A 521 8.68 -8.53 7.02
N ALA A 522 9.09 -8.92 5.81
CA ALA A 522 9.78 -8.05 4.86
C ALA A 522 8.87 -6.93 4.31
N GLY A 523 7.57 -7.16 4.28
CA GLY A 523 6.56 -6.24 3.75
C GLY A 523 6.34 -5.01 4.60
N PHE A 524 6.62 -5.07 5.91
CA PHE A 524 6.44 -3.90 6.78
C PHE A 524 7.08 -2.63 6.20
N PRO A 525 6.39 -1.51 6.15
CA PRO A 525 5.05 -1.21 6.64
C PRO A 525 3.94 -1.26 5.55
N ASN A 526 4.10 -1.99 4.44
CA ASN A 526 3.06 -2.09 3.40
C ASN A 526 1.96 -3.07 3.84
N SER A 527 0.98 -2.57 4.54
CA SER A 527 -0.09 -3.36 5.15
C SER A 527 -1.12 -3.90 4.14
N LEU A 528 -1.33 -3.22 3.00
CA LEU A 528 -2.31 -3.70 2.01
C LEU A 528 -1.94 -5.07 1.45
N GLU A 529 -0.70 -5.25 0.98
CA GLU A 529 -0.25 -6.54 0.45
C GLU A 529 -0.24 -7.65 1.52
N ALA A 530 0.13 -7.30 2.76
CA ALA A 530 0.04 -8.22 3.87
C ALA A 530 -1.42 -8.66 4.13
N TRP A 531 -2.39 -7.73 4.08
CA TRP A 531 -3.80 -8.05 4.22
C TRP A 531 -4.36 -8.85 3.03
N VAL A 532 -3.90 -8.58 1.81
CA VAL A 532 -4.23 -9.41 0.63
C VAL A 532 -3.74 -10.85 0.85
N ASP A 533 -2.49 -11.04 1.28
CA ASP A 533 -1.93 -12.36 1.53
C ASP A 533 -2.69 -13.13 2.63
N ILE A 534 -3.05 -12.46 3.73
CA ILE A 534 -3.86 -13.06 4.80
C ILE A 534 -5.22 -13.52 4.26
N ARG A 535 -5.89 -12.70 3.44
CA ARG A 535 -7.20 -13.04 2.87
C ARG A 535 -7.13 -14.21 1.91
N ARG A 536 -6.13 -14.25 1.03
CA ARG A 536 -6.01 -15.29 0.00
C ARG A 536 -5.43 -16.60 0.49
N THR A 537 -4.55 -16.58 1.52
CA THR A 537 -3.82 -17.78 1.96
C THR A 537 -4.13 -18.24 3.39
N GLY A 538 -4.57 -17.32 4.26
CA GLY A 538 -4.69 -17.55 5.68
C GLY A 538 -3.37 -17.39 6.45
N TYR A 539 -2.30 -16.94 5.82
CA TYR A 539 -0.96 -16.78 6.40
C TYR A 539 -0.51 -15.31 6.45
N PRO A 540 0.38 -14.96 7.41
CA PRO A 540 0.82 -15.77 8.55
C PRO A 540 -0.33 -16.07 9.52
N ARG A 541 -0.15 -17.06 10.42
CA ARG A 541 -1.15 -17.43 11.45
C ARG A 541 -1.14 -16.42 12.58
N LEU A 542 -1.77 -15.27 12.36
CA LEU A 542 -1.88 -14.19 13.34
C LEU A 542 -2.87 -14.52 14.47
N PHE A 543 -2.89 -13.66 15.48
CA PHE A 543 -3.96 -13.68 16.48
C PHE A 543 -5.33 -13.38 15.83
N PRO A 544 -6.44 -13.87 16.41
CA PRO A 544 -7.75 -13.41 15.98
C PRO A 544 -7.88 -11.90 16.20
N ILE A 545 -8.54 -11.20 15.28
CA ILE A 545 -8.94 -9.82 15.51
C ILE A 545 -10.12 -9.85 16.49
N LEU A 546 -9.99 -9.13 17.60
CA LEU A 546 -11.00 -9.08 18.65
C LEU A 546 -12.21 -8.22 18.21
N ASN A 547 -13.37 -8.52 18.74
CA ASN A 547 -14.59 -7.70 18.64
C ASN A 547 -15.02 -7.35 17.19
N VAL A 548 -14.61 -8.13 16.19
CA VAL A 548 -15.04 -7.87 14.80
C VAL A 548 -16.54 -8.07 14.62
N ALA A 549 -17.20 -8.85 15.49
CA ALA A 549 -18.64 -9.03 15.50
C ALA A 549 -19.39 -7.72 15.80
N ASP A 550 -18.78 -6.77 16.49
CA ASP A 550 -19.34 -5.44 16.77
C ASP A 550 -19.28 -4.47 15.56
N GLY A 551 -18.75 -4.92 14.45
CA GLY A 551 -18.69 -4.20 13.20
C GLY A 551 -20.04 -4.07 12.50
N ASP A 552 -20.11 -4.43 11.22
CA ASP A 552 -21.33 -4.36 10.41
C ASP A 552 -22.28 -5.56 10.59
N GLY A 553 -22.01 -6.42 11.57
CA GLY A 553 -22.79 -7.60 11.92
C GLY A 553 -22.65 -8.78 10.95
N SER A 554 -21.74 -8.71 10.00
CA SER A 554 -21.51 -9.79 9.01
C SER A 554 -20.42 -10.77 9.41
N LEU A 555 -19.58 -10.40 10.37
CA LEU A 555 -18.45 -11.18 10.87
C LEU A 555 -18.72 -11.74 12.27
N LYS A 556 -18.01 -12.79 12.62
CA LYS A 556 -17.93 -13.35 13.98
C LYS A 556 -16.50 -13.17 14.50
N ASP A 557 -16.34 -13.19 15.81
CA ASP A 557 -15.02 -13.10 16.40
C ASP A 557 -14.09 -14.19 15.87
N GLY A 558 -12.90 -13.78 15.47
CA GLY A 558 -11.93 -14.63 14.82
C GLY A 558 -12.03 -14.68 13.28
N ASP A 559 -13.07 -14.10 12.69
CA ASP A 559 -13.16 -13.98 11.22
C ASP A 559 -12.16 -12.95 10.69
N ILE A 560 -11.79 -13.13 9.43
CA ILE A 560 -10.95 -12.17 8.69
C ILE A 560 -11.85 -11.14 8.00
N ILE A 561 -11.55 -9.85 8.16
CA ILE A 561 -12.18 -8.79 7.41
C ILE A 561 -11.79 -8.92 5.94
N ARG A 562 -12.78 -9.05 5.04
CA ARG A 562 -12.56 -9.40 3.63
C ARG A 562 -12.48 -8.19 2.71
N ARG A 563 -13.11 -7.09 3.07
CA ARG A 563 -13.11 -5.85 2.27
C ARG A 563 -13.58 -4.66 3.10
N LEU A 564 -13.34 -3.47 2.57
CA LEU A 564 -14.03 -2.26 2.99
C LEU A 564 -15.33 -2.11 2.18
N PRO A 565 -16.44 -1.66 2.77
CA PRO A 565 -17.66 -1.31 2.05
C PRO A 565 -17.43 -0.22 1.02
N PHE A 566 -18.37 -0.06 0.10
CA PHE A 566 -18.29 0.99 -0.92
C PHE A 566 -18.15 2.38 -0.28
N PRO A 567 -17.16 3.18 -0.73
CA PRO A 567 -16.97 4.53 -0.23
C PRO A 567 -18.08 5.47 -0.70
N ASP A 568 -18.23 6.60 0.00
CA ASP A 568 -19.10 7.73 -0.35
C ASP A 568 -20.60 7.42 -0.56
N THR A 569 -21.10 6.28 -0.04
CA THR A 569 -22.54 5.92 -0.17
C THR A 569 -23.49 6.81 0.63
N GLN A 570 -22.99 7.78 1.38
CA GLN A 570 -23.81 8.85 1.98
C GLN A 570 -24.22 9.89 0.92
N ASP A 571 -23.43 10.09 -0.14
CA ASP A 571 -23.86 10.83 -1.32
C ASP A 571 -24.91 10.03 -2.09
N GLN A 572 -26.09 10.65 -2.30
CA GLN A 572 -27.22 9.98 -2.94
C GLN A 572 -26.94 9.57 -4.39
N ALA A 573 -26.10 10.31 -5.10
CA ALA A 573 -25.74 9.98 -6.47
C ALA A 573 -24.80 8.78 -6.52
N THR A 574 -23.82 8.71 -5.61
CA THR A 574 -22.94 7.56 -5.45
C THR A 574 -23.72 6.32 -5.01
N LEU A 575 -24.61 6.45 -4.03
CA LEU A 575 -25.47 5.35 -3.61
C LEU A 575 -26.32 4.81 -4.76
N LYS A 576 -26.86 5.69 -5.60
CA LYS A 576 -27.64 5.29 -6.78
C LYS A 576 -26.78 4.49 -7.78
N ASP A 577 -25.55 4.91 -8.05
CA ASP A 577 -24.63 4.20 -8.94
C ASP A 577 -24.26 2.83 -8.35
N VAL A 578 -23.97 2.75 -7.03
CA VAL A 578 -23.70 1.49 -6.32
C VAL A 578 -24.89 0.54 -6.42
N LEU A 579 -26.11 1.01 -6.15
CA LEU A 579 -27.33 0.19 -6.24
C LEU A 579 -27.65 -0.23 -7.68
N SER A 580 -27.29 0.59 -8.66
CA SER A 580 -27.52 0.31 -10.08
C SER A 580 -26.59 -0.75 -10.64
N THR A 581 -25.29 -0.65 -10.39
CA THR A 581 -24.26 -1.51 -11.00
C THR A 581 -23.28 -2.09 -9.99
N GLY A 582 -22.97 -1.38 -8.91
CA GLY A 582 -21.92 -1.77 -7.95
C GLY A 582 -22.22 -3.07 -7.21
N MET A 583 -23.45 -3.25 -6.73
CA MET A 583 -23.86 -4.47 -6.02
C MET A 583 -23.80 -5.70 -6.94
N ASN A 584 -24.22 -5.55 -8.19
CA ASN A 584 -24.14 -6.62 -9.18
C ASN A 584 -22.68 -6.93 -9.53
N ALA A 585 -21.84 -5.91 -9.68
CA ALA A 585 -20.42 -6.07 -9.96
C ALA A 585 -19.66 -6.75 -8.79
N LEU A 586 -20.10 -6.51 -7.53
CA LEU A 586 -19.56 -7.18 -6.35
C LEU A 586 -19.98 -8.66 -6.28
N GLY A 587 -21.16 -8.99 -6.80
CA GLY A 587 -21.71 -10.35 -6.71
C GLY A 587 -22.15 -10.76 -5.31
N GLY A 588 -22.37 -9.79 -4.41
CA GLY A 588 -22.73 -10.01 -3.01
C GLY A 588 -23.27 -8.75 -2.32
N VAL A 589 -23.45 -8.84 -1.03
CA VAL A 589 -23.88 -7.71 -0.19
C VAL A 589 -22.70 -6.80 0.15
N ASP A 590 -22.97 -5.51 0.31
CA ASP A 590 -21.92 -4.54 0.70
C ASP A 590 -21.60 -4.66 2.20
N LYS A 591 -20.80 -5.67 2.55
CA LYS A 591 -20.45 -6.04 3.91
C LYS A 591 -18.97 -6.42 4.03
N GLN A 592 -18.41 -6.31 5.26
CA GLN A 592 -17.03 -6.66 5.57
C GLN A 592 -16.71 -8.14 5.35
N ALA A 593 -17.69 -9.04 5.48
CA ALA A 593 -17.53 -10.48 5.25
C ALA A 593 -17.56 -10.87 3.77
N THR A 594 -18.00 -9.99 2.87
CA THR A 594 -18.12 -10.31 1.44
C THR A 594 -16.74 -10.46 0.82
N ARG A 595 -16.49 -11.65 0.27
CA ARG A 595 -15.21 -11.97 -0.39
C ARG A 595 -15.09 -11.26 -1.72
N LEU A 596 -13.90 -10.81 -2.04
CA LEU A 596 -13.57 -10.30 -3.38
C LEU A 596 -13.40 -11.46 -4.37
N TRP A 597 -13.48 -11.17 -5.66
CA TRP A 597 -13.41 -12.18 -6.73
C TRP A 597 -12.23 -13.16 -6.59
N TRP A 598 -11.06 -12.69 -6.23
CA TRP A 598 -9.87 -13.53 -6.05
C TRP A 598 -9.80 -14.21 -4.65
N ASP A 599 -10.58 -13.73 -3.68
CA ASP A 599 -10.62 -14.27 -2.31
C ASP A 599 -11.62 -15.43 -2.21
N VAL A 600 -11.31 -16.54 -2.85
CA VAL A 600 -12.17 -17.73 -2.85
C VAL A 600 -11.89 -18.66 -1.68
N ASP A 601 -12.94 -19.31 -1.18
CA ASP A 601 -12.84 -20.31 -0.09
C ASP A 601 -12.48 -21.69 -0.65
N LYS A 602 -11.21 -21.82 -1.06
CA LYS A 602 -10.62 -23.06 -1.57
C LYS A 602 -9.27 -23.29 -0.90
N SER A 603 -8.76 -24.52 -0.95
CA SER A 603 -7.38 -24.83 -0.55
C SER A 603 -6.39 -23.98 -1.36
N ASN A 604 -5.19 -23.80 -0.82
CA ASN A 604 -4.15 -23.01 -1.51
C ASN A 604 -3.56 -23.77 -2.72
N PHE A 605 -3.69 -25.10 -2.72
CA PHE A 605 -3.23 -26.02 -3.77
C PHE A 605 -4.30 -27.02 -4.19
#